data_827004f52249d52e50e110965fd12e7e
#
_entry.id   827004f52249d52e50e110965fd12e7e
#
_cell.length_a   1.000
_cell.length_b   1.000
_cell.length_c   1.000
_cell.angle_alpha   90.00
_cell.angle_beta   90.00
_cell.angle_gamma   90.00
#
_symmetry.space_group_name_H-M   'P 1'
#
loop_
_entity.id
_entity.type
_entity.pdbx_description
1 polymer ?
#
loop_
_entity_poly.entity_id
_entity_poly.type
_entity_poly.pdbx_seq_one_letter_code
_entity_poly.pdbx_strand_id
1 'polypeptide(L)'
;MTNAEPTVSQPLYRVLAEALREAVVAGEYPPGGQLPTEAELAKRFGMSRGTVVKAIDTLVAEGIVIKRQGAGSFVALPALHRRSSRLMSFTETVQAQGHIASQKVLSYARADTDAARAYGVHEPSMLLVRLRLVDGVAATIHRSFIPERVLEQLSAEKLGQLLKGEASLYAAFEDAGIAIGRGSEHVSARLATTEEAETLGVPLPAALMVVIRQSYDPRGRLIEAAEAVYHADYYTYDLELVRGTAHEVPHRLHVALDNTKQNNQQEN
;
A
#
# COMPACT_ATOMS: atom_id res chain seq x y z
N MET A 1 -23.57 -40.87 -40.64
CA MET A 1 -22.62 -39.79 -40.96
C MET A 1 -22.72 -38.76 -39.87
N THR A 2 -21.84 -38.86 -38.88
CA THR A 2 -21.84 -38.02 -37.69
C THR A 2 -20.96 -36.80 -38.01
N ASN A 3 -21.59 -35.65 -38.16
CA ASN A 3 -20.86 -34.37 -38.27
C ASN A 3 -20.17 -34.08 -36.93
N ALA A 4 -18.87 -34.23 -36.92
CA ALA A 4 -18.02 -33.67 -35.84
C ALA A 4 -18.00 -32.15 -36.04
N GLU A 5 -18.56 -31.41 -35.08
CA GLU A 5 -18.41 -29.95 -35.00
C GLU A 5 -16.91 -29.62 -34.92
N PRO A 6 -16.44 -28.57 -35.64
CA PRO A 6 -15.07 -28.17 -35.53
C PRO A 6 -14.80 -27.62 -34.11
N THR A 7 -13.95 -28.30 -33.34
CA THR A 7 -13.41 -27.78 -32.09
C THR A 7 -12.74 -26.45 -32.40
N VAL A 8 -13.32 -25.36 -31.96
CA VAL A 8 -12.73 -24.02 -32.09
C VAL A 8 -11.40 -24.01 -31.34
N SER A 9 -10.31 -24.14 -32.07
CA SER A 9 -8.95 -24.04 -31.50
C SER A 9 -8.80 -22.67 -30.84
N GLN A 10 -8.57 -22.68 -29.55
CA GLN A 10 -8.35 -21.43 -28.78
C GLN A 10 -7.17 -20.65 -29.37
N PRO A 11 -7.30 -19.34 -29.59
CA PRO A 11 -6.18 -18.53 -30.12
C PRO A 11 -4.92 -18.65 -29.24
N LEU A 12 -3.76 -18.85 -29.87
CA LEU A 12 -2.49 -19.10 -29.18
C LEU A 12 -2.13 -18.05 -28.13
N TYR A 13 -2.50 -16.78 -28.35
CA TYR A 13 -2.24 -15.73 -27.36
C TYR A 13 -3.05 -15.93 -26.07
N ARG A 14 -4.28 -16.51 -26.15
CA ARG A 14 -5.07 -16.85 -24.95
C ARG A 14 -4.48 -18.01 -24.19
N VAL A 15 -3.98 -19.02 -24.91
CA VAL A 15 -3.30 -20.16 -24.29
C VAL A 15 -2.06 -19.69 -23.52
N LEU A 16 -1.29 -18.78 -24.11
CA LEU A 16 -0.12 -18.21 -23.43
C LEU A 16 -0.51 -17.32 -22.24
N ALA A 17 -1.54 -16.49 -22.39
CA ALA A 17 -2.03 -15.66 -21.30
C ALA A 17 -2.48 -16.51 -20.11
N GLU A 18 -3.19 -17.63 -20.38
CA GLU A 18 -3.60 -18.57 -19.33
C GLU A 18 -2.40 -19.21 -18.63
N ALA A 19 -1.43 -19.74 -19.40
CA ALA A 19 -0.22 -20.33 -18.83
C ALA A 19 0.60 -19.35 -17.97
N LEU A 20 0.69 -18.08 -18.41
CA LEU A 20 1.36 -17.05 -17.61
C LEU A 20 0.55 -16.68 -16.36
N ARG A 21 -0.79 -16.65 -16.44
CA ARG A 21 -1.67 -16.42 -15.29
C ARG A 21 -1.49 -17.51 -14.24
N GLU A 22 -1.52 -18.79 -14.67
CA GLU A 22 -1.29 -19.94 -13.80
C GLU A 22 0.09 -19.87 -13.14
N ALA A 23 1.14 -19.48 -13.88
CA ALA A 23 2.50 -19.31 -13.34
C ALA A 23 2.59 -18.19 -12.29
N VAL A 24 1.85 -17.08 -12.49
CA VAL A 24 1.72 -16.00 -11.50
C VAL A 24 0.99 -16.51 -10.24
N VAL A 25 -0.13 -17.20 -10.40
CA VAL A 25 -0.89 -17.77 -9.28
C VAL A 25 -0.07 -18.81 -8.52
N ALA A 26 0.72 -19.61 -9.23
CA ALA A 26 1.63 -20.61 -8.62
C ALA A 26 2.86 -19.98 -7.95
N GLY A 27 3.06 -18.64 -8.07
CA GLY A 27 4.20 -17.93 -7.49
C GLY A 27 5.52 -18.06 -8.26
N GLU A 28 5.50 -18.62 -9.47
CA GLU A 28 6.70 -18.67 -10.34
C GLU A 28 7.18 -17.26 -10.67
N TYR A 29 6.24 -16.33 -10.85
CA TYR A 29 6.47 -14.91 -10.99
C TYR A 29 5.78 -14.20 -9.82
N PRO A 30 6.55 -13.79 -8.78
CA PRO A 30 5.93 -13.13 -7.63
C PRO A 30 5.38 -11.75 -7.99
N PRO A 31 4.39 -11.23 -7.25
CA PRO A 31 3.90 -9.88 -7.40
C PRO A 31 5.04 -8.87 -7.38
N GLY A 32 5.04 -7.90 -8.31
CA GLY A 32 6.16 -6.97 -8.55
C GLY A 32 7.36 -7.57 -9.27
N GLY A 33 7.42 -8.89 -9.45
CA GLY A 33 8.48 -9.58 -10.18
C GLY A 33 8.44 -9.30 -11.68
N GLN A 34 9.60 -9.28 -12.31
CA GLN A 34 9.71 -9.10 -13.75
C GLN A 34 9.37 -10.40 -14.48
N LEU A 35 8.50 -10.33 -15.49
CA LEU A 35 8.30 -11.43 -16.42
C LEU A 35 9.50 -11.53 -17.36
N PRO A 36 9.79 -12.72 -17.90
CA PRO A 36 10.76 -12.86 -18.98
C PRO A 36 10.41 -11.93 -20.14
N THR A 37 11.43 -11.48 -20.86
CA THR A 37 11.26 -10.62 -22.03
C THR A 37 10.39 -11.28 -23.09
N GLU A 38 9.77 -10.48 -23.96
CA GLU A 38 8.95 -10.99 -25.07
C GLU A 38 9.73 -11.99 -25.95
N ALA A 39 11.05 -11.77 -26.11
CA ALA A 39 11.91 -12.66 -26.89
C ALA A 39 12.14 -14.01 -26.18
N GLU A 40 12.37 -13.98 -24.88
CA GLU A 40 12.51 -15.20 -24.06
C GLU A 40 11.22 -16.00 -24.00
N LEU A 41 10.08 -15.33 -23.81
CA LEU A 41 8.77 -15.99 -23.84
C LEU A 41 8.47 -16.59 -25.23
N ALA A 42 8.77 -15.86 -26.32
CA ALA A 42 8.61 -16.37 -27.69
C ALA A 42 9.43 -17.64 -27.90
N LYS A 43 10.68 -17.66 -27.44
CA LYS A 43 11.56 -18.82 -27.50
C LYS A 43 11.07 -19.97 -26.61
N ARG A 44 10.68 -19.69 -25.36
CA ARG A 44 10.23 -20.70 -24.38
C ARG A 44 8.95 -21.42 -24.82
N PHE A 45 8.01 -20.67 -25.40
CA PHE A 45 6.70 -21.22 -25.81
C PHE A 45 6.61 -21.57 -27.30
N GLY A 46 7.66 -21.34 -28.09
CA GLY A 46 7.66 -21.60 -29.54
C GLY A 46 6.66 -20.77 -30.32
N MET A 47 6.37 -19.55 -29.86
CA MET A 47 5.35 -18.66 -30.42
C MET A 47 5.97 -17.43 -31.10
N SER A 48 5.19 -16.79 -31.98
CA SER A 48 5.62 -15.53 -32.59
C SER A 48 5.67 -14.41 -31.55
N ARG A 49 6.55 -13.42 -31.73
CA ARG A 49 6.63 -12.24 -30.86
C ARG A 49 5.28 -11.49 -30.78
N GLY A 50 4.56 -11.39 -31.92
CA GLY A 50 3.23 -10.75 -31.95
C GLY A 50 2.19 -11.51 -31.09
N THR A 51 2.27 -12.84 -31.03
CA THR A 51 1.43 -13.67 -30.16
C THR A 51 1.74 -13.39 -28.68
N VAL A 52 3.03 -13.28 -28.33
CA VAL A 52 3.48 -12.98 -26.97
C VAL A 52 3.05 -11.57 -26.55
N VAL A 53 3.26 -10.56 -27.39
CA VAL A 53 2.82 -9.18 -27.12
C VAL A 53 1.33 -9.15 -26.82
N LYS A 54 0.50 -9.82 -27.68
CA LYS A 54 -0.94 -9.87 -27.48
C LYS A 54 -1.36 -10.60 -26.20
N ALA A 55 -0.62 -11.65 -25.81
CA ALA A 55 -0.87 -12.35 -24.55
C ALA A 55 -0.58 -11.45 -23.35
N ILE A 56 0.58 -10.75 -23.37
CA ILE A 56 0.94 -9.79 -22.32
C ILE A 56 -0.08 -8.64 -22.27
N ASP A 57 -0.51 -8.08 -23.42
CA ASP A 57 -1.52 -7.02 -23.47
C ASP A 57 -2.87 -7.47 -22.87
N THR A 58 -3.22 -8.75 -23.05
CA THR A 58 -4.40 -9.35 -22.40
C THR A 58 -4.26 -9.33 -20.88
N LEU A 59 -3.10 -9.76 -20.36
CA LEU A 59 -2.83 -9.74 -18.91
C LEU A 59 -2.73 -8.31 -18.34
N VAL A 60 -2.28 -7.35 -19.16
CA VAL A 60 -2.28 -5.92 -18.80
C VAL A 60 -3.72 -5.40 -18.71
N ALA A 61 -4.58 -5.73 -19.67
CA ALA A 61 -6.00 -5.35 -19.64
C ALA A 61 -6.76 -5.97 -18.45
N GLU A 62 -6.31 -7.12 -17.98
CA GLU A 62 -6.83 -7.81 -16.79
C GLU A 62 -6.22 -7.28 -15.49
N GLY A 63 -5.22 -6.38 -15.53
CA GLY A 63 -4.53 -5.87 -14.35
C GLY A 63 -3.56 -6.85 -13.68
N ILE A 64 -3.26 -7.99 -14.31
CA ILE A 64 -2.33 -9.01 -13.79
C ILE A 64 -0.87 -8.62 -14.07
N VAL A 65 -0.64 -7.88 -15.15
CA VAL A 65 0.69 -7.44 -15.58
C VAL A 65 0.68 -5.94 -15.81
N ILE A 66 1.79 -5.27 -15.52
CA ILE A 66 2.05 -3.87 -15.88
C ILE A 66 3.26 -3.80 -16.80
N LYS A 67 3.21 -2.91 -17.80
CA LYS A 67 4.35 -2.58 -18.65
C LYS A 67 5.05 -1.33 -18.14
N ARG A 68 6.37 -1.40 -17.93
CA ARG A 68 7.20 -0.24 -17.61
C ARG A 68 8.05 0.08 -18.82
N GLN A 69 7.94 1.30 -19.34
CA GLN A 69 8.65 1.74 -20.54
C GLN A 69 10.17 1.55 -20.34
N GLY A 70 10.80 0.82 -21.25
CA GLY A 70 12.23 0.53 -21.21
C GLY A 70 12.67 -0.52 -20.17
N ALA A 71 11.83 -0.91 -19.24
CA ALA A 71 12.15 -1.85 -18.16
C ALA A 71 11.52 -3.25 -18.36
N GLY A 72 10.45 -3.38 -19.17
CA GLY A 72 9.81 -4.66 -19.44
C GLY A 72 8.40 -4.79 -18.83
N SER A 73 7.97 -6.05 -18.68
CA SER A 73 6.67 -6.41 -18.11
C SER A 73 6.87 -6.99 -16.71
N PHE A 74 6.00 -6.60 -15.77
CA PHE A 74 6.07 -7.01 -14.37
C PHE A 74 4.71 -7.53 -13.93
N VAL A 75 4.69 -8.50 -13.03
CA VAL A 75 3.46 -8.91 -12.36
C VAL A 75 2.92 -7.71 -11.58
N ALA A 76 1.66 -7.38 -11.77
CA ALA A 76 1.04 -6.31 -11.03
C ALA A 76 1.07 -6.62 -9.52
N LEU A 77 1.35 -5.61 -8.71
CA LEU A 77 1.07 -5.72 -7.29
C LEU A 77 -0.44 -5.62 -7.09
N PRO A 78 -1.00 -6.29 -6.06
CA PRO A 78 -2.40 -6.12 -5.73
C PRO A 78 -2.66 -4.63 -5.49
N ALA A 79 -3.41 -4.00 -6.39
CA ALA A 79 -3.79 -2.61 -6.22
C ALA A 79 -4.74 -2.51 -5.03
N LEU A 80 -4.29 -1.87 -3.96
CA LEU A 80 -5.14 -1.58 -2.81
C LEU A 80 -6.07 -0.42 -3.17
N HIS A 81 -7.36 -0.71 -3.23
CA HIS A 81 -8.38 0.29 -3.47
C HIS A 81 -9.01 0.73 -2.15
N ARG A 82 -8.83 1.98 -1.80
CA ARG A 82 -9.56 2.56 -0.68
C ARG A 82 -10.87 3.19 -1.19
N ARG A 83 -11.97 2.48 -1.02
CA ARG A 83 -13.31 2.88 -1.48
C ARG A 83 -14.26 3.25 -0.33
N SER A 84 -13.78 3.29 0.90
CA SER A 84 -14.66 3.39 2.05
C SER A 84 -14.47 4.68 2.82
N SER A 85 -15.57 5.34 3.19
CA SER A 85 -15.62 6.38 4.22
C SER A 85 -15.47 5.82 5.64
N ARG A 86 -15.44 4.48 5.81
CA ARG A 86 -15.24 3.83 7.11
C ARG A 86 -13.76 3.86 7.49
N LEU A 87 -13.51 4.14 8.76
CA LEU A 87 -12.18 4.04 9.34
C LEU A 87 -11.81 2.57 9.47
N MET A 88 -10.90 2.12 8.63
CA MET A 88 -10.38 0.75 8.61
C MET A 88 -8.87 0.78 8.80
N SER A 89 -8.34 -0.20 9.51
CA SER A 89 -6.89 -0.47 9.55
C SER A 89 -6.38 -0.92 8.19
N PHE A 90 -5.06 -0.91 8.00
CA PHE A 90 -4.45 -1.52 6.81
C PHE A 90 -4.81 -3.00 6.69
N THR A 91 -4.75 -3.75 7.79
CA THR A 91 -5.07 -5.18 7.81
C THR A 91 -6.49 -5.45 7.34
N GLU A 92 -7.48 -4.72 7.89
CA GLU A 92 -8.88 -4.86 7.47
C GLU A 92 -9.08 -4.46 6.01
N THR A 93 -8.40 -3.40 5.54
CA THR A 93 -8.48 -2.95 4.13
C THR A 93 -7.97 -4.02 3.17
N VAL A 94 -6.86 -4.66 3.51
CA VAL A 94 -6.24 -5.73 2.70
C VAL A 94 -7.12 -6.99 2.72
N GLN A 95 -7.58 -7.41 3.90
CA GLN A 95 -8.43 -8.59 4.06
C GLN A 95 -9.79 -8.45 3.38
N ALA A 96 -10.39 -7.25 3.42
CA ALA A 96 -11.65 -6.96 2.73
C ALA A 96 -11.56 -7.09 1.21
N GLN A 97 -10.35 -7.06 0.65
CA GLN A 97 -10.06 -7.26 -0.77
C GLN A 97 -9.59 -8.69 -1.09
N GLY A 98 -9.62 -9.60 -0.11
CA GLY A 98 -9.26 -11.01 -0.30
C GLY A 98 -7.76 -11.31 -0.25
N HIS A 99 -6.95 -10.34 0.21
CA HIS A 99 -5.50 -10.48 0.31
C HIS A 99 -5.03 -10.75 1.75
N ILE A 100 -3.80 -11.22 1.89
CA ILE A 100 -3.14 -11.49 3.17
C ILE A 100 -2.28 -10.29 3.56
N ALA A 101 -2.63 -9.66 4.70
CA ALA A 101 -1.82 -8.60 5.28
C ALA A 101 -0.76 -9.17 6.22
N SER A 102 0.48 -8.70 6.09
CA SER A 102 1.55 -8.97 7.05
C SER A 102 2.40 -7.71 7.28
N GLN A 103 3.35 -7.79 8.21
CA GLN A 103 4.20 -6.64 8.51
C GLN A 103 5.57 -7.07 9.06
N LYS A 104 6.54 -6.16 8.90
CA LYS A 104 7.83 -6.19 9.59
C LYS A 104 7.97 -4.90 10.37
N VAL A 105 8.32 -5.00 11.66
CA VAL A 105 8.68 -3.82 12.45
C VAL A 105 10.10 -3.42 12.09
N LEU A 106 10.27 -2.20 11.60
CA LEU A 106 11.57 -1.66 11.21
C LEU A 106 12.23 -0.95 12.39
N SER A 107 11.45 -0.18 13.17
CA SER A 107 11.93 0.45 14.38
C SER A 107 10.80 0.74 15.37
N TYR A 108 11.17 0.83 16.64
CA TYR A 108 10.31 1.28 17.73
C TYR A 108 11.16 2.08 18.70
N ALA A 109 10.92 3.37 18.82
CA ALA A 109 11.71 4.27 19.64
C ALA A 109 10.85 5.44 20.16
N ARG A 110 11.35 6.18 21.15
CA ARG A 110 10.75 7.44 21.56
C ARG A 110 10.77 8.41 20.39
N ALA A 111 9.61 9.02 20.12
CA ALA A 111 9.48 9.97 19.03
C ALA A 111 10.20 11.28 19.36
N ASP A 112 10.81 11.89 18.36
CA ASP A 112 11.23 13.28 18.44
C ASP A 112 10.00 14.18 18.60
N THR A 113 10.06 15.10 19.56
CA THR A 113 8.90 15.92 19.94
C THR A 113 8.46 16.85 18.80
N ASP A 114 9.38 17.43 18.06
CA ASP A 114 9.04 18.37 16.99
C ASP A 114 8.51 17.61 15.76
N ALA A 115 9.09 16.44 15.46
CA ALA A 115 8.56 15.55 14.48
C ALA A 115 7.13 15.10 14.82
N ALA A 116 6.86 14.69 16.07
CA ALA A 116 5.53 14.29 16.51
C ALA A 116 4.50 15.43 16.43
N ARG A 117 4.90 16.65 16.77
CA ARG A 117 4.06 17.87 16.68
C ARG A 117 3.62 18.18 15.26
N ALA A 118 4.47 17.93 14.26
CA ALA A 118 4.13 18.12 12.85
C ALA A 118 2.92 17.24 12.43
N TYR A 119 2.68 16.13 13.13
CA TYR A 119 1.54 15.25 12.94
C TYR A 119 0.40 15.48 13.96
N GLY A 120 0.49 16.56 14.77
CA GLY A 120 -0.54 16.92 15.76
C GLY A 120 -0.45 16.15 17.08
N VAL A 121 0.68 15.50 17.36
CA VAL A 121 0.94 14.82 18.63
C VAL A 121 1.72 15.77 19.55
N HIS A 122 1.06 16.28 20.60
CA HIS A 122 1.62 17.29 21.50
C HIS A 122 2.03 16.74 22.87
N GLU A 123 2.08 15.44 23.01
CA GLU A 123 2.42 14.73 24.24
C GLU A 123 3.54 13.70 23.99
N PRO A 124 4.21 13.18 25.03
CA PRO A 124 5.22 12.14 24.88
C PRO A 124 4.65 10.94 24.09
N SER A 125 5.39 10.50 23.10
CA SER A 125 4.92 9.46 22.17
C SER A 125 6.06 8.55 21.73
N MET A 126 5.69 7.36 21.29
CA MET A 126 6.58 6.42 20.62
C MET A 126 6.34 6.46 19.12
N LEU A 127 7.41 6.36 18.35
CA LEU A 127 7.37 6.16 16.91
C LEU A 127 7.56 4.67 16.60
N LEU A 128 6.54 4.09 15.99
CA LEU A 128 6.57 2.73 15.48
C LEU A 128 6.62 2.76 13.95
N VAL A 129 7.73 2.31 13.36
CA VAL A 129 7.91 2.23 11.91
C VAL A 129 7.75 0.79 11.46
N ARG A 130 6.86 0.57 10.48
CA ARG A 130 6.54 -0.77 9.96
C ARG A 130 6.54 -0.78 8.45
N LEU A 131 7.16 -1.80 7.86
CA LEU A 131 6.91 -2.20 6.48
C LEU A 131 5.66 -3.08 6.47
N ARG A 132 4.65 -2.68 5.73
CA ARG A 132 3.41 -3.44 5.57
C ARG A 132 3.44 -4.18 4.22
N LEU A 133 3.03 -5.44 4.24
CA LEU A 133 3.07 -6.29 3.06
C LEU A 133 1.66 -6.77 2.72
N VAL A 134 1.42 -6.96 1.43
CA VAL A 134 0.23 -7.60 0.86
C VAL A 134 0.71 -8.84 0.11
N ASP A 135 0.21 -9.99 0.47
CA ASP A 135 0.63 -11.30 -0.09
C ASP A 135 2.16 -11.49 -0.07
N GLY A 136 2.81 -11.01 1.00
CA GLY A 136 4.26 -11.09 1.18
C GLY A 136 5.07 -10.01 0.46
N VAL A 137 4.45 -9.12 -0.31
CA VAL A 137 5.12 -8.05 -1.06
C VAL A 137 5.03 -6.72 -0.33
N ALA A 138 6.13 -5.96 -0.30
CA ALA A 138 6.19 -4.64 0.31
C ALA A 138 5.20 -3.69 -0.38
N ALA A 139 4.25 -3.16 0.39
CA ALA A 139 3.19 -2.28 -0.12
C ALA A 139 3.29 -0.85 0.40
N THR A 140 3.66 -0.69 1.67
CA THR A 140 3.70 0.64 2.29
C THR A 140 4.59 0.66 3.53
N ILE A 141 5.15 1.82 3.81
CA ILE A 141 5.84 2.11 5.07
C ILE A 141 4.88 2.94 5.93
N HIS A 142 4.59 2.47 7.14
CA HIS A 142 3.80 3.19 8.13
C HIS A 142 4.70 3.71 9.24
N ARG A 143 4.62 5.01 9.52
CA ARG A 143 5.25 5.71 10.64
C ARG A 143 4.15 6.16 11.59
N SER A 144 3.95 5.44 12.69
CA SER A 144 2.88 5.71 13.66
C SER A 144 3.44 6.38 14.90
N PHE A 145 3.02 7.61 15.19
CA PHE A 145 3.25 8.33 16.43
C PHE A 145 2.12 7.99 17.39
N ILE A 146 2.43 7.27 18.46
CA ILE A 146 1.46 6.74 19.41
C ILE A 146 1.76 7.36 20.78
N PRO A 147 0.81 8.13 21.39
CA PRO A 147 0.98 8.65 22.72
C PRO A 147 1.32 7.55 23.74
N GLU A 148 2.30 7.81 24.62
CA GLU A 148 2.74 6.82 25.63
C GLU A 148 1.56 6.34 26.48
N ARG A 149 0.64 7.24 26.87
CA ARG A 149 -0.58 6.90 27.63
C ARG A 149 -1.50 5.89 26.92
N VAL A 150 -1.41 5.77 25.59
CA VAL A 150 -2.19 4.80 24.81
C VAL A 150 -1.50 3.44 24.89
N LEU A 151 -0.18 3.42 24.74
CA LEU A 151 0.61 2.18 24.82
C LEU A 151 0.64 1.59 26.23
N GLU A 152 0.59 2.41 27.27
CA GLU A 152 0.50 1.99 28.69
C GLU A 152 -0.77 1.19 29.00
N GLN A 153 -1.80 1.28 28.16
CA GLN A 153 -3.02 0.50 28.29
C GLN A 153 -2.90 -0.91 27.66
N LEU A 154 -1.87 -1.14 26.84
CA LEU A 154 -1.60 -2.45 26.27
C LEU A 154 -0.90 -3.33 27.32
N SER A 155 -1.26 -4.60 27.40
CA SER A 155 -0.49 -5.55 28.18
C SER A 155 0.91 -5.74 27.55
N ALA A 156 1.89 -6.14 28.36
CA ALA A 156 3.23 -6.42 27.88
C ALA A 156 3.25 -7.50 26.77
N GLU A 157 2.35 -8.48 26.87
CA GLU A 157 2.16 -9.50 25.86
C GLU A 157 1.68 -8.92 24.52
N LYS A 158 0.64 -8.08 24.54
CA LYS A 158 0.08 -7.43 23.33
C LYS A 158 1.08 -6.50 22.67
N LEU A 159 1.78 -5.70 23.46
CA LEU A 159 2.88 -4.87 22.95
C LEU A 159 3.99 -5.76 22.34
N GLY A 160 4.35 -6.87 22.99
CA GLY A 160 5.31 -7.83 22.47
C GLY A 160 4.89 -8.44 21.13
N GLN A 161 3.64 -8.86 20.99
CA GLN A 161 3.08 -9.39 19.73
C GLN A 161 3.11 -8.31 18.62
N LEU A 162 2.72 -7.07 18.94
CA LEU A 162 2.79 -5.95 18.01
C LEU A 162 4.22 -5.70 17.50
N LEU A 163 5.19 -5.68 18.41
CA LEU A 163 6.60 -5.42 18.09
C LEU A 163 7.27 -6.58 17.32
N LYS A 164 6.77 -7.80 17.46
CA LYS A 164 7.18 -8.94 16.62
C LYS A 164 6.52 -8.94 15.24
N GLY A 165 5.54 -8.05 15.01
CA GLY A 165 4.79 -8.01 13.75
C GLY A 165 3.64 -9.02 13.67
N GLU A 166 3.30 -9.66 14.78
CA GLU A 166 2.27 -10.72 14.87
C GLU A 166 0.84 -10.15 15.02
N ALA A 167 0.70 -8.89 15.42
CA ALA A 167 -0.60 -8.26 15.66
C ALA A 167 -0.79 -6.96 14.87
N SER A 168 -2.04 -6.67 14.47
CA SER A 168 -2.44 -5.35 13.98
C SER A 168 -2.48 -4.34 15.12
N LEU A 169 -2.05 -3.08 14.88
CA LEU A 169 -2.09 -2.03 15.89
C LEU A 169 -3.53 -1.75 16.35
N TYR A 170 -4.47 -1.69 15.41
CA TYR A 170 -5.87 -1.42 15.75
C TYR A 170 -6.51 -2.60 16.51
N ALA A 171 -6.22 -3.84 16.12
CA ALA A 171 -6.66 -4.99 16.89
C ALA A 171 -6.07 -4.99 18.30
N ALA A 172 -4.80 -4.59 18.49
CA ALA A 172 -4.21 -4.45 19.80
C ALA A 172 -4.90 -3.35 20.64
N PHE A 173 -5.31 -2.24 20.00
CA PHE A 173 -6.10 -1.21 20.67
C PHE A 173 -7.49 -1.71 21.11
N GLU A 174 -8.22 -2.37 20.20
CA GLU A 174 -9.54 -2.93 20.48
C GLU A 174 -9.51 -3.98 21.60
N ASP A 175 -8.52 -4.87 21.55
CA ASP A 175 -8.32 -5.89 22.60
C ASP A 175 -7.99 -5.27 23.97
N ALA A 176 -7.38 -4.09 24.00
CA ALA A 176 -7.13 -3.31 25.21
C ALA A 176 -8.32 -2.41 25.64
N GLY A 177 -9.44 -2.49 24.91
CA GLY A 177 -10.62 -1.65 25.18
C GLY A 177 -10.47 -0.18 24.72
N ILE A 178 -9.45 0.12 23.91
CA ILE A 178 -9.24 1.45 23.34
C ILE A 178 -10.10 1.55 22.08
N ALA A 179 -11.27 2.18 22.22
CA ALA A 179 -12.20 2.38 21.12
C ALA A 179 -11.66 3.45 20.15
N ILE A 180 -11.74 3.16 18.85
CA ILE A 180 -11.44 4.10 17.77
C ILE A 180 -12.77 4.72 17.31
N GLY A 181 -13.00 6.00 17.58
CA GLY A 181 -14.27 6.67 17.29
C GLY A 181 -14.33 7.33 15.93
N ARG A 182 -13.26 8.03 15.55
CA ARG A 182 -13.17 8.75 14.27
C ARG A 182 -11.72 8.86 13.80
N GLY A 183 -11.56 9.13 12.52
CA GLY A 183 -10.27 9.48 11.92
C GLY A 183 -10.42 10.58 10.89
N SER A 184 -9.33 11.26 10.61
CA SER A 184 -9.18 12.17 9.48
C SER A 184 -7.98 11.76 8.65
N GLU A 185 -8.06 11.94 7.34
CA GLU A 185 -6.96 11.66 6.42
C GLU A 185 -6.65 12.89 5.58
N HIS A 186 -5.35 13.13 5.41
CA HIS A 186 -4.82 14.06 4.44
C HIS A 186 -4.00 13.28 3.42
N VAL A 187 -4.33 13.43 2.14
CA VAL A 187 -3.67 12.71 1.04
C VAL A 187 -2.87 13.70 0.21
N SER A 188 -1.60 13.38 -0.02
CA SER A 188 -0.68 14.14 -0.86
C SER A 188 0.20 13.20 -1.68
N ALA A 189 1.10 13.76 -2.50
CA ALA A 189 2.05 12.97 -3.27
C ALA A 189 3.42 13.64 -3.27
N ARG A 190 4.48 12.82 -3.29
CA ARG A 190 5.87 13.27 -3.43
C ARG A 190 6.73 12.17 -4.05
N LEU A 191 7.95 12.51 -4.41
CA LEU A 191 8.93 11.52 -4.81
C LEU A 191 9.45 10.74 -3.59
N ALA A 192 9.79 9.48 -3.81
CA ALA A 192 10.42 8.63 -2.80
C ALA A 192 11.83 9.13 -2.48
N THR A 193 12.22 9.02 -1.21
CA THR A 193 13.63 9.08 -0.84
C THR A 193 14.34 7.77 -1.24
N THR A 194 15.67 7.78 -1.25
CA THR A 194 16.46 6.56 -1.53
C THR A 194 16.12 5.45 -0.55
N GLU A 195 16.04 5.77 0.75
CA GLU A 195 15.72 4.81 1.81
C GLU A 195 14.31 4.19 1.62
N GLU A 196 13.32 5.02 1.26
CA GLU A 196 11.97 4.54 1.01
C GLU A 196 11.91 3.64 -0.22
N ALA A 197 12.61 4.02 -1.29
CA ALA A 197 12.68 3.23 -2.51
C ALA A 197 13.33 1.86 -2.26
N GLU A 198 14.44 1.82 -1.52
CA GLU A 198 15.11 0.58 -1.11
C GLU A 198 14.21 -0.28 -0.23
N THR A 199 13.55 0.32 0.78
CA THR A 199 12.64 -0.39 1.70
C THR A 199 11.43 -0.98 0.99
N LEU A 200 10.87 -0.25 0.02
CA LEU A 200 9.72 -0.69 -0.79
C LEU A 200 10.11 -1.59 -1.96
N GLY A 201 11.42 -1.68 -2.27
CA GLY A 201 11.91 -2.44 -3.42
C GLY A 201 11.50 -1.85 -4.77
N VAL A 202 11.42 -0.52 -4.88
CA VAL A 202 11.00 0.18 -6.10
C VAL A 202 12.17 0.97 -6.70
N PRO A 203 12.28 1.07 -8.05
CA PRO A 203 13.34 1.84 -8.68
C PRO A 203 13.07 3.34 -8.55
N LEU A 204 14.13 4.14 -8.45
CA LEU A 204 14.04 5.61 -8.51
C LEU A 204 14.09 6.10 -9.97
N PRO A 205 13.40 7.24 -10.29
CA PRO A 205 12.49 7.98 -9.43
C PRO A 205 11.15 7.26 -9.27
N ALA A 206 10.58 7.24 -8.05
CA ALA A 206 9.28 6.66 -7.76
C ALA A 206 8.33 7.72 -7.15
N ALA A 207 7.10 7.79 -7.63
CA ALA A 207 6.07 8.62 -7.04
C ALA A 207 5.42 7.87 -5.87
N LEU A 208 5.29 8.53 -4.73
CA LEU A 208 4.59 8.02 -3.56
C LEU A 208 3.31 8.80 -3.32
N MET A 209 2.23 8.08 -3.04
CA MET A 209 1.06 8.64 -2.37
C MET A 209 1.33 8.64 -0.87
N VAL A 210 1.15 9.77 -0.23
CA VAL A 210 1.35 9.97 1.21
C VAL A 210 0.00 10.18 1.86
N VAL A 211 -0.35 9.34 2.81
CA VAL A 211 -1.58 9.43 3.60
C VAL A 211 -1.20 9.71 5.04
N ILE A 212 -1.54 10.90 5.53
CA ILE A 212 -1.42 11.24 6.96
C ILE A 212 -2.79 11.04 7.58
N ARG A 213 -2.85 10.14 8.57
CA ARG A 213 -4.07 9.82 9.32
C ARG A 213 -3.92 10.22 10.77
N GLN A 214 -4.94 10.84 11.32
CA GLN A 214 -5.09 11.04 12.76
C GLN A 214 -6.32 10.26 13.23
N SER A 215 -6.16 9.41 14.25
CA SER A 215 -7.19 8.56 14.81
C SER A 215 -7.49 9.00 16.23
N TYR A 216 -8.77 9.07 16.56
CA TYR A 216 -9.26 9.60 17.83
C TYR A 216 -10.20 8.62 18.51
N ASP A 217 -10.19 8.61 19.84
CA ASP A 217 -11.19 7.91 20.64
C ASP A 217 -12.58 8.60 20.55
N PRO A 218 -13.66 7.99 21.06
CA PRO A 218 -15.00 8.59 21.06
C PRO A 218 -15.09 9.92 21.83
N ARG A 219 -14.12 10.21 22.70
CA ARG A 219 -14.03 11.48 23.46
C ARG A 219 -13.23 12.54 22.72
N GLY A 220 -12.74 12.23 21.51
CA GLY A 220 -11.95 13.14 20.69
C GLY A 220 -10.47 13.26 21.08
N ARG A 221 -9.95 12.37 21.93
CA ARG A 221 -8.52 12.36 22.25
C ARG A 221 -7.76 11.58 21.16
N LEU A 222 -6.63 12.13 20.71
CA LEU A 222 -5.78 11.49 19.71
C LEU A 222 -5.19 10.18 20.26
N ILE A 223 -5.32 9.08 19.53
CA ILE A 223 -4.75 7.78 19.89
C ILE A 223 -3.60 7.38 18.99
N GLU A 224 -3.56 7.88 17.76
CA GLU A 224 -2.50 7.66 16.80
C GLU A 224 -2.48 8.78 15.77
N ALA A 225 -1.29 9.22 15.38
CA ALA A 225 -1.07 9.93 14.13
C ALA A 225 -0.10 9.12 13.27
N ALA A 226 -0.48 8.81 12.05
CA ALA A 226 0.31 7.94 11.18
C ALA A 226 0.56 8.59 9.82
N GLU A 227 1.80 8.48 9.32
CA GLU A 227 2.13 8.66 7.92
C GLU A 227 2.25 7.28 7.27
N ALA A 228 1.52 7.08 6.18
CA ALA A 228 1.65 5.90 5.34
C ALA A 228 2.09 6.33 3.93
N VAL A 229 3.19 5.77 3.44
CA VAL A 229 3.69 6.06 2.09
C VAL A 229 3.51 4.82 1.21
N TYR A 230 2.77 4.97 0.12
CA TYR A 230 2.45 3.93 -0.84
C TYR A 230 3.08 4.26 -2.19
N HIS A 231 3.56 3.26 -2.91
CA HIS A 231 3.89 3.48 -4.32
C HIS A 231 2.62 3.83 -5.09
N ALA A 232 2.65 4.91 -5.88
CA ALA A 232 1.45 5.46 -6.52
C ALA A 232 0.75 4.49 -7.48
N ASP A 233 1.48 3.53 -8.07
CA ASP A 233 0.91 2.52 -8.97
C ASP A 233 0.09 1.45 -8.24
N TYR A 234 0.20 1.35 -6.90
CA TYR A 234 -0.35 0.23 -6.11
C TYR A 234 -1.40 0.65 -5.10
N TYR A 235 -1.70 1.93 -5.01
CA TYR A 235 -2.71 2.43 -4.09
C TYR A 235 -3.59 3.47 -4.78
N THR A 236 -4.88 3.21 -4.80
CA THR A 236 -5.88 4.15 -5.29
C THR A 236 -6.81 4.58 -4.16
N TYR A 237 -7.19 5.84 -4.20
CA TYR A 237 -8.13 6.43 -3.26
C TYR A 237 -9.38 6.84 -4.03
N ASP A 238 -10.42 6.00 -3.96
CA ASP A 238 -11.69 6.21 -4.63
C ASP A 238 -12.67 6.91 -3.68
N LEU A 239 -13.14 8.09 -4.05
CA LEU A 239 -14.14 8.85 -3.32
C LEU A 239 -15.41 8.95 -4.13
N GLU A 240 -16.53 8.51 -3.57
CA GLU A 240 -17.85 8.77 -4.12
C GLU A 240 -18.34 10.13 -3.64
N LEU A 241 -18.60 11.05 -4.57
CA LEU A 241 -19.08 12.39 -4.27
C LEU A 241 -20.55 12.48 -4.62
N VAL A 242 -21.40 12.70 -3.61
CA VAL A 242 -22.84 12.92 -3.79
C VAL A 242 -23.14 14.41 -3.73
N ARG A 243 -23.85 14.93 -4.74
CA ARG A 243 -24.31 16.33 -4.73
C ARG A 243 -25.53 16.45 -3.81
N GLY A 244 -25.30 16.89 -2.58
CA GLY A 244 -26.34 17.14 -1.57
C GLY A 244 -26.45 18.62 -1.23
N THR A 245 -27.60 19.06 -0.68
CA THR A 245 -27.75 20.37 -0.04
C THR A 245 -26.82 20.43 1.17
N ALA A 246 -26.05 21.53 1.26
CA ALA A 246 -25.02 21.73 2.25
C ALA A 246 -25.54 21.52 3.68
N HIS A 247 -25.16 20.41 4.31
CA HIS A 247 -25.21 20.27 5.76
C HIS A 247 -23.88 19.71 6.22
N GLU A 248 -23.17 20.57 6.95
CA GLU A 248 -22.03 20.32 7.81
C GLU A 248 -20.79 19.62 7.21
N VAL A 249 -19.88 20.43 6.71
CA VAL A 249 -18.46 20.05 6.57
C VAL A 249 -17.82 20.20 7.96
N PRO A 250 -17.38 19.12 8.61
CA PRO A 250 -16.62 19.25 9.85
C PRO A 250 -15.24 19.85 9.57
N HIS A 251 -14.81 20.68 10.46
CA HIS A 251 -13.60 21.46 10.57
C HIS A 251 -12.33 20.98 9.84
N ARG A 252 -11.69 21.94 9.17
CA ARG A 252 -10.40 21.90 8.51
C ARG A 252 -9.29 21.41 9.44
N LEU A 253 -8.57 20.36 9.01
CA LEU A 253 -7.21 20.10 9.45
C LEU A 253 -6.28 21.16 8.81
N HIS A 254 -5.70 22.04 9.62
CA HIS A 254 -4.52 22.79 9.23
C HIS A 254 -3.29 21.96 9.67
N VAL A 255 -2.78 21.13 8.77
CA VAL A 255 -1.40 20.69 8.85
C VAL A 255 -0.60 21.73 8.05
N ALA A 256 0.06 22.63 8.74
CA ALA A 256 1.03 23.53 8.13
C ALA A 256 2.27 22.70 7.78
N LEU A 257 2.32 22.16 6.58
CA LEU A 257 3.56 21.66 6.00
C LEU A 257 4.34 22.89 5.52
N ASP A 258 5.22 23.39 6.38
CA ASP A 258 6.21 24.42 6.02
C ASP A 258 7.31 23.77 5.17
N ASN A 259 7.07 23.70 3.86
CA ASN A 259 7.97 23.12 2.86
C ASN A 259 8.97 24.18 2.34
N THR A 260 9.38 25.13 3.18
CA THR A 260 10.32 26.18 2.75
C THR A 260 11.45 26.30 3.76
N LYS A 261 12.47 25.44 3.65
CA LYS A 261 13.86 25.74 4.03
C LYS A 261 14.78 24.54 3.77
N GLN A 262 15.16 24.33 2.52
CA GLN A 262 16.49 23.79 2.17
C GLN A 262 16.79 24.20 0.72
N ASN A 263 17.21 25.46 0.51
CA ASN A 263 18.12 25.88 -0.56
C ASN A 263 18.43 27.35 -0.33
N ASN A 264 19.49 27.62 0.40
CA ASN A 264 20.38 28.78 0.22
C ASN A 264 21.39 28.81 1.36
N GLN A 265 22.46 28.04 1.21
CA GLN A 265 23.80 28.37 1.79
C GLN A 265 24.83 27.53 1.05
N GLN A 266 25.18 27.96 -0.16
CA GLN A 266 26.50 27.79 -0.76
C GLN A 266 26.59 28.77 -1.91
N GLU A 267 27.00 30.01 -1.56
CA GLU A 267 27.72 30.95 -2.41
C GLU A 267 28.04 32.17 -1.51
N ASN A 268 29.21 32.11 -0.85
CA ASN A 268 30.20 33.19 -0.71
C ASN A 268 31.45 32.64 -0.04
#